data_78972ee748fe46c10b0a05fb63b26e12
#
_entry.id   78972ee748fe46c10b0a05fb63b26e12
#
_cell.length_a   1.000
_cell.length_b   1.000
_cell.length_c   1.000
_cell.angle_alpha   90.00
_cell.angle_beta   90.00
_cell.angle_gamma   90.00
#
_symmetry.space_group_name_H-M   'P 1'
#
loop_
_entity.id
_entity.type
_entity.pdbx_description
1 polymer ?
#
loop_
_entity_poly.entity_id
_entity_poly.type
_entity_poly.pdbx_seq_one_letter_code
_entity_poly.pdbx_strand_id
1 'polypeptide(L)'
;MYDELFLPETDVPGSNDYVSGINRYYTTFAERFELPADAEATVSAVHFRLYVYKAATTNKGKPVKVRLYGEKWGAPDPDNVFGEYVTTMSGAFGTTSVDYENVIRKIKFATPIKVKGTFYLSIELDESIVPDATTKLALACDAYRADKVASAYVRIHAAGAAELNLNGGWYCVPDLPWPFNEIDKTGFSFYLSPEMTFHQVKGTSINKVEDNKISVYPTVFHSDFNIKTGDNTSKLIRVFNANGQTVYEKTTNEANITVTGANWAEGIYLIRVGGDSINASIKVIKK
;
A
#
# COMPACT_ATOMS: atom_id res chain seq x y z
N MET A 1 -25.87 -24.45 -13.05
CA MET A 1 -25.80 -23.04 -12.62
C MET A 1 -24.57 -22.98 -11.74
N TYR A 2 -23.43 -22.50 -12.27
CA TYR A 2 -22.17 -22.53 -11.54
C TYR A 2 -21.91 -21.11 -11.02
N ASP A 3 -22.60 -20.77 -9.91
CA ASP A 3 -22.30 -19.58 -9.16
C ASP A 3 -21.21 -19.93 -8.13
N GLU A 4 -19.97 -20.16 -8.59
CA GLU A 4 -18.80 -20.25 -7.71
C GLU A 4 -18.44 -18.83 -7.25
N LEU A 5 -19.29 -18.26 -6.38
CA LEU A 5 -19.15 -16.88 -5.91
C LEU A 5 -17.99 -16.74 -4.92
N PHE A 6 -17.93 -17.61 -3.97
CA PHE A 6 -16.85 -17.82 -3.02
C PHE A 6 -16.95 -19.26 -2.54
N LEU A 7 -15.99 -20.09 -2.89
CA LEU A 7 -15.93 -21.44 -2.36
C LEU A 7 -14.88 -21.49 -1.26
N PRO A 8 -15.24 -21.99 -0.07
CA PRO A 8 -14.20 -22.39 0.88
C PRO A 8 -13.35 -23.48 0.22
N GLU A 9 -12.04 -23.41 0.41
CA GLU A 9 -11.14 -24.47 -0.01
C GLU A 9 -11.41 -25.69 0.87
N THR A 10 -12.27 -26.62 0.40
CA THR A 10 -12.88 -27.68 1.22
C THR A 10 -11.92 -28.81 1.59
N ASP A 11 -10.69 -28.82 1.05
CA ASP A 11 -9.79 -29.97 1.17
C ASP A 11 -8.56 -29.77 2.06
N VAL A 12 -8.38 -28.59 2.69
CA VAL A 12 -7.29 -28.37 3.65
C VAL A 12 -7.87 -28.09 5.03
N PRO A 13 -7.92 -29.06 5.95
CA PRO A 13 -8.39 -28.81 7.30
C PRO A 13 -7.55 -27.73 7.99
N GLY A 14 -8.20 -26.60 8.32
CA GLY A 14 -7.58 -25.47 9.03
C GLY A 14 -7.04 -24.34 8.12
N SER A 15 -7.24 -24.37 6.81
CA SER A 15 -7.00 -23.20 5.96
C SER A 15 -8.23 -22.29 5.95
N ASN A 16 -8.00 -20.99 6.15
CA ASN A 16 -9.02 -19.95 5.98
C ASN A 16 -8.94 -19.35 4.56
N ASP A 17 -8.38 -20.08 3.61
CA ASP A 17 -8.21 -19.63 2.24
C ASP A 17 -9.53 -19.77 1.49
N TYR A 18 -9.91 -18.73 0.79
CA TYR A 18 -11.08 -18.66 -0.05
C TYR A 18 -10.65 -18.42 -1.50
N VAL A 19 -11.56 -18.64 -2.42
CA VAL A 19 -11.38 -18.32 -3.84
C VAL A 19 -12.50 -17.40 -4.30
N SER A 20 -12.15 -16.42 -5.11
CA SER A 20 -13.12 -15.54 -5.75
C SER A 20 -13.00 -15.65 -7.25
N GLY A 21 -14.06 -16.09 -7.88
CA GLY A 21 -14.15 -16.34 -9.33
C GLY A 21 -14.88 -15.24 -10.07
N ILE A 22 -14.59 -15.14 -11.37
CA ILE A 22 -15.46 -14.37 -12.28
C ILE A 22 -16.85 -15.00 -12.30
N ASN A 23 -17.84 -14.15 -12.36
CA ASN A 23 -19.23 -14.57 -12.38
C ASN A 23 -20.08 -13.59 -13.22
N ARG A 24 -21.39 -13.81 -13.27
CA ARG A 24 -22.31 -12.96 -14.04
C ARG A 24 -22.43 -11.51 -13.52
N TYR A 25 -21.93 -11.21 -12.34
CA TYR A 25 -22.01 -9.88 -11.73
C TYR A 25 -20.74 -9.08 -11.93
N TYR A 26 -19.57 -9.73 -11.93
CA TYR A 26 -18.29 -9.07 -12.10
C TYR A 26 -17.23 -9.96 -12.75
N THR A 27 -16.34 -9.31 -13.48
CA THR A 27 -15.17 -9.91 -14.13
C THR A 27 -13.88 -9.12 -13.78
N THR A 28 -13.97 -8.28 -12.77
CA THR A 28 -12.92 -7.32 -12.40
C THR A 28 -12.66 -7.40 -10.91
N PHE A 29 -11.40 -7.54 -10.55
CA PHE A 29 -10.89 -7.63 -9.18
C PHE A 29 -9.91 -6.50 -8.93
N ALA A 30 -9.91 -5.92 -7.73
CA ALA A 30 -8.89 -4.98 -7.31
C ALA A 30 -8.52 -5.18 -5.85
N GLU A 31 -7.28 -4.83 -5.53
CA GLU A 31 -6.73 -4.83 -4.17
C GLU A 31 -6.24 -3.44 -3.82
N ARG A 32 -6.57 -2.98 -2.61
CA ARG A 32 -6.19 -1.66 -2.07
C ARG A 32 -4.82 -1.73 -1.41
N PHE A 33 -3.98 -0.75 -1.72
CA PHE A 33 -2.68 -0.54 -1.11
C PHE A 33 -2.58 0.90 -0.62
N GLU A 34 -1.83 1.08 0.46
CA GLU A 34 -1.58 2.40 1.02
C GLU A 34 -0.07 2.59 1.19
N LEU A 35 0.46 3.63 0.55
CA LEU A 35 1.83 4.07 0.74
C LEU A 35 1.88 5.03 1.93
N PRO A 36 3.00 5.06 2.67
CA PRO A 36 3.23 6.10 3.67
C PRO A 36 2.99 7.49 3.08
N ALA A 37 2.55 8.43 3.91
CA ALA A 37 2.36 9.82 3.50
C ALA A 37 3.63 10.35 2.82
N ASP A 38 3.46 11.03 1.69
CA ASP A 38 4.54 11.56 0.86
C ASP A 38 5.43 10.49 0.18
N ALA A 39 5.12 9.19 0.30
CA ALA A 39 5.84 8.15 -0.41
C ALA A 39 5.37 8.02 -1.87
N GLU A 40 6.32 7.79 -2.76
CA GLU A 40 6.07 7.37 -4.13
C GLU A 40 6.70 6.01 -4.38
N ALA A 41 6.09 5.21 -5.22
CA ALA A 41 6.66 3.95 -5.65
C ALA A 41 6.48 3.78 -7.17
N THR A 42 7.26 2.89 -7.73
CA THR A 42 7.11 2.45 -9.12
C THR A 42 6.75 0.98 -9.11
N VAL A 43 5.59 0.64 -9.68
CA VAL A 43 5.11 -0.73 -9.86
C VAL A 43 5.61 -1.27 -11.18
N SER A 44 6.38 -2.35 -11.16
CA SER A 44 6.98 -2.98 -12.35
C SER A 44 6.26 -4.25 -12.79
N ALA A 45 5.53 -4.88 -11.90
CA ALA A 45 4.76 -6.09 -12.17
C ALA A 45 3.66 -6.28 -11.13
N VAL A 46 2.74 -7.19 -11.43
CA VAL A 46 1.78 -7.74 -10.49
C VAL A 46 1.99 -9.24 -10.34
N HIS A 47 1.97 -9.71 -9.11
CA HIS A 47 1.89 -11.13 -8.76
C HIS A 47 0.50 -11.44 -8.25
N PHE A 48 -0.03 -12.58 -8.61
CA PHE A 48 -1.31 -13.06 -8.10
C PHE A 48 -1.30 -14.58 -8.01
N ARG A 49 -2.16 -15.09 -7.15
CA ARG A 49 -2.33 -16.53 -6.96
C ARG A 49 -3.59 -16.95 -7.70
N LEU A 50 -3.38 -17.79 -8.70
CA LEU A 50 -4.44 -18.35 -9.54
C LEU A 50 -4.82 -19.73 -9.00
N TYR A 51 -6.10 -19.93 -8.70
CA TYR A 51 -6.63 -21.18 -8.18
C TYR A 51 -7.29 -22.03 -9.28
N VAL A 52 -8.11 -21.39 -10.09
CA VAL A 52 -8.72 -22.01 -11.27
C VAL A 52 -8.49 -21.12 -12.48
N TYR A 53 -8.10 -21.73 -13.58
CA TYR A 53 -8.08 -21.07 -14.87
C TYR A 53 -8.41 -22.06 -15.98
N LYS A 54 -9.45 -21.75 -16.73
CA LYS A 54 -9.81 -22.40 -17.97
C LYS A 54 -10.36 -21.35 -18.92
N ALA A 55 -9.94 -21.37 -20.16
CA ALA A 55 -10.47 -20.45 -21.16
C ALA A 55 -10.78 -21.20 -22.45
N ALA A 56 -11.98 -21.03 -22.95
CA ALA A 56 -12.34 -21.42 -24.30
C ALA A 56 -11.38 -20.77 -25.30
N THR A 57 -11.11 -21.42 -26.42
CA THR A 57 -10.17 -20.91 -27.43
C THR A 57 -10.55 -19.51 -27.90
N THR A 58 -11.84 -19.22 -28.01
CA THR A 58 -12.38 -17.89 -28.36
C THR A 58 -12.08 -16.80 -27.35
N ASN A 59 -11.87 -17.17 -26.08
CA ASN A 59 -11.59 -16.20 -25.00
C ASN A 59 -10.09 -16.00 -24.75
N LYS A 60 -9.23 -16.92 -25.19
CA LYS A 60 -7.77 -16.84 -24.95
C LYS A 60 -7.12 -15.54 -25.46
N GLY A 61 -7.62 -15.00 -26.57
CA GLY A 61 -7.13 -13.76 -27.16
C GLY A 61 -7.79 -12.49 -26.63
N LYS A 62 -8.83 -12.59 -25.79
CA LYS A 62 -9.51 -11.42 -25.24
C LYS A 62 -8.59 -10.61 -24.32
N PRO A 63 -8.75 -9.27 -24.29
CA PRO A 63 -7.89 -8.41 -23.49
C PRO A 63 -8.10 -8.64 -21.99
N VAL A 64 -7.00 -8.57 -21.27
CA VAL A 64 -6.92 -8.40 -19.82
C VAL A 64 -6.19 -7.11 -19.56
N LYS A 65 -6.80 -6.22 -18.79
CA LYS A 65 -6.21 -4.95 -18.39
C LYS A 65 -5.76 -5.04 -16.93
N VAL A 66 -4.56 -4.61 -16.68
CA VAL A 66 -4.08 -4.35 -15.33
C VAL A 66 -3.99 -2.84 -15.18
N ARG A 67 -4.73 -2.28 -14.23
CA ARG A 67 -4.79 -0.84 -14.00
C ARG A 67 -4.40 -0.52 -12.57
N LEU A 68 -3.78 0.64 -12.42
CA LEU A 68 -3.55 1.23 -11.11
C LEU A 68 -4.36 2.52 -11.01
N TYR A 69 -5.29 2.51 -10.07
CA TYR A 69 -6.20 3.63 -9.80
C TYR A 69 -5.79 4.39 -8.55
N GLY A 70 -6.03 5.69 -8.54
CA GLY A 70 -6.09 6.46 -7.29
C GLY A 70 -7.38 6.18 -6.53
N GLU A 71 -7.56 6.86 -5.41
CA GLU A 71 -8.71 6.72 -4.52
C GLU A 71 -9.70 7.87 -4.68
N LYS A 72 -10.99 7.53 -4.68
CA LYS A 72 -12.10 8.46 -4.54
C LYS A 72 -13.16 7.84 -3.64
N TRP A 73 -13.41 8.48 -2.49
CA TRP A 73 -14.40 8.03 -1.51
C TRP A 73 -14.23 6.59 -1.03
N GLY A 74 -12.98 6.16 -0.85
CA GLY A 74 -12.66 4.83 -0.38
C GLY A 74 -12.75 3.72 -1.43
N ALA A 75 -12.80 4.04 -2.71
CA ALA A 75 -12.88 3.11 -3.83
C ALA A 75 -11.92 3.51 -4.98
N PRO A 76 -11.65 2.60 -5.94
CA PRO A 76 -10.91 2.95 -7.15
C PRO A 76 -11.56 4.09 -7.91
N ASP A 77 -10.79 5.13 -8.25
CA ASP A 77 -11.27 6.28 -9.02
C ASP A 77 -11.05 6.07 -10.52
N PRO A 78 -12.11 5.84 -11.32
CA PRO A 78 -11.97 5.64 -12.76
C PRO A 78 -11.46 6.87 -13.50
N ASP A 79 -11.57 8.07 -12.89
CA ASP A 79 -11.10 9.33 -13.45
C ASP A 79 -9.62 9.59 -13.11
N ASN A 80 -9.02 8.80 -12.21
CA ASN A 80 -7.64 8.92 -11.74
C ASN A 80 -6.89 7.61 -11.94
N VAL A 81 -6.48 7.33 -13.17
CA VAL A 81 -5.70 6.14 -13.54
C VAL A 81 -4.23 6.51 -13.60
N PHE A 82 -3.41 5.97 -12.71
CA PHE A 82 -1.94 6.15 -12.74
C PHE A 82 -1.30 5.51 -13.95
N GLY A 83 -1.85 4.40 -14.42
CA GLY A 83 -1.41 3.72 -15.63
C GLY A 83 -2.13 2.41 -15.89
N GLU A 84 -1.95 1.91 -17.12
CA GLU A 84 -2.58 0.69 -17.62
C GLU A 84 -1.54 -0.18 -18.34
N TYR A 85 -1.67 -1.48 -18.18
CA TYR A 85 -0.99 -2.48 -18.99
C TYR A 85 -2.04 -3.44 -19.56
N VAL A 86 -1.98 -3.66 -20.87
CA VAL A 86 -2.92 -4.54 -21.58
C VAL A 86 -2.20 -5.76 -22.09
N THR A 87 -2.76 -6.93 -21.83
CA THR A 87 -2.32 -8.21 -22.36
C THR A 87 -3.53 -9.04 -22.78
N THR A 88 -3.35 -10.30 -23.12
CA THR A 88 -4.46 -11.23 -23.40
C THR A 88 -4.69 -12.18 -22.23
N MET A 89 -5.81 -12.88 -22.20
CA MET A 89 -6.05 -13.92 -21.20
C MET A 89 -4.92 -14.96 -21.17
N SER A 90 -4.44 -15.42 -22.33
CA SER A 90 -3.30 -16.34 -22.40
C SER A 90 -2.00 -15.69 -21.91
N GLY A 91 -1.80 -14.40 -22.16
CA GLY A 91 -0.64 -13.64 -21.70
C GLY A 91 -0.64 -13.42 -20.18
N ALA A 92 -1.82 -13.20 -19.61
CA ALA A 92 -1.98 -12.99 -18.17
C ALA A 92 -1.92 -14.30 -17.36
N PHE A 93 -2.67 -15.31 -17.81
CA PHE A 93 -2.95 -16.51 -17.01
C PHE A 93 -2.24 -17.76 -17.52
N GLY A 94 -1.64 -17.70 -18.71
CA GLY A 94 -0.98 -18.82 -19.36
C GLY A 94 -1.85 -19.51 -20.39
N THR A 95 -1.29 -20.50 -21.08
CA THR A 95 -1.96 -21.26 -22.12
C THR A 95 -2.55 -22.58 -21.62
N THR A 96 -2.07 -23.07 -20.49
CA THR A 96 -2.49 -24.31 -19.84
C THR A 96 -3.54 -24.03 -18.79
N SER A 97 -4.55 -24.87 -18.70
CA SER A 97 -5.55 -24.81 -17.64
C SER A 97 -4.90 -25.07 -16.28
N VAL A 98 -5.43 -24.40 -15.26
CA VAL A 98 -5.14 -24.62 -13.84
C VAL A 98 -6.43 -25.13 -13.21
N ASP A 99 -6.37 -26.24 -12.52
CA ASP A 99 -7.55 -26.90 -11.96
C ASP A 99 -7.31 -27.19 -10.48
N TYR A 100 -7.86 -26.32 -9.63
CA TYR A 100 -7.77 -26.37 -8.17
C TYR A 100 -6.33 -26.43 -7.61
N GLU A 101 -5.42 -25.70 -8.25
CA GLU A 101 -4.02 -25.60 -7.86
C GLU A 101 -3.66 -24.15 -7.52
N ASN A 102 -2.91 -23.94 -6.45
CA ASN A 102 -2.39 -22.63 -6.11
C ASN A 102 -1.17 -22.27 -6.97
N VAL A 103 -1.39 -21.64 -8.13
CA VAL A 103 -0.34 -21.27 -9.06
C VAL A 103 -0.06 -19.77 -9.01
N ILE A 104 1.17 -19.40 -8.65
CA ILE A 104 1.59 -17.99 -8.71
C ILE A 104 1.84 -17.60 -10.16
N ARG A 105 1.25 -16.49 -10.57
CA ARG A 105 1.45 -15.85 -11.87
C ARG A 105 2.03 -14.45 -11.69
N LYS A 106 2.73 -14.00 -12.71
CA LYS A 106 3.32 -12.65 -12.76
C LYS A 106 3.01 -12.03 -14.11
N ILE A 107 2.44 -10.83 -14.08
CA ILE A 107 2.34 -9.95 -15.23
C ILE A 107 3.37 -8.85 -15.08
N LYS A 108 4.37 -8.81 -15.94
CA LYS A 108 5.41 -7.76 -15.94
C LYS A 108 4.99 -6.64 -16.88
N PHE A 109 5.06 -5.41 -16.42
CA PHE A 109 4.73 -4.23 -17.23
C PHE A 109 5.89 -3.88 -18.15
N ALA A 110 5.58 -3.54 -19.40
CA ALA A 110 6.59 -3.05 -20.35
C ALA A 110 7.21 -1.72 -19.87
N THR A 111 6.38 -0.85 -19.28
CA THR A 111 6.80 0.40 -18.66
C THR A 111 6.29 0.41 -17.23
N PRO A 112 7.17 0.54 -16.22
CA PRO A 112 6.76 0.63 -14.83
C PRO A 112 5.89 1.87 -14.58
N ILE A 113 4.88 1.73 -13.70
CA ILE A 113 3.86 2.73 -13.41
C ILE A 113 4.14 3.37 -12.05
N LYS A 114 4.19 4.71 -12.01
CA LYS A 114 4.36 5.47 -10.76
C LYS A 114 3.04 5.54 -10.00
N VAL A 115 3.11 5.33 -8.69
CA VAL A 115 1.97 5.41 -7.77
C VAL A 115 2.34 6.24 -6.54
N LYS A 116 1.33 6.83 -5.90
CA LYS A 116 1.47 7.61 -4.66
C LYS A 116 0.21 7.50 -3.80
N GLY A 117 0.37 7.68 -2.50
CA GLY A 117 -0.75 7.64 -1.55
C GLY A 117 -1.48 6.30 -1.57
N THR A 118 -2.79 6.33 -1.42
CA THR A 118 -3.64 5.14 -1.59
C THR A 118 -3.83 4.85 -3.08
N PHE A 119 -3.64 3.60 -3.46
CA PHE A 119 -3.89 3.14 -4.82
C PHE A 119 -4.53 1.76 -4.84
N TYR A 120 -5.15 1.43 -5.96
CA TYR A 120 -5.78 0.14 -6.21
C TYR A 120 -5.14 -0.50 -7.44
N LEU A 121 -4.75 -1.74 -7.30
CA LEU A 121 -4.25 -2.56 -8.38
C LEU A 121 -5.36 -3.49 -8.85
N SER A 122 -5.80 -3.35 -10.10
CA SER A 122 -6.87 -4.18 -10.65
C SER A 122 -6.38 -5.18 -11.71
N ILE A 123 -7.12 -6.27 -11.83
CA ILE A 123 -7.12 -7.19 -12.97
C ILE A 123 -8.54 -7.18 -13.54
N GLU A 124 -8.69 -6.75 -14.78
CA GLU A 124 -9.96 -6.52 -15.44
C GLU A 124 -10.06 -7.37 -16.70
N LEU A 125 -11.03 -8.25 -16.74
CA LEU A 125 -11.37 -9.02 -17.91
C LEU A 125 -12.46 -8.30 -18.71
N ASP A 126 -12.53 -8.62 -19.99
CA ASP A 126 -13.59 -8.15 -20.86
C ASP A 126 -14.97 -8.62 -20.34
N GLU A 127 -15.92 -7.66 -20.17
CA GLU A 127 -17.27 -7.94 -19.63
C GLU A 127 -18.09 -8.92 -20.50
N SER A 128 -17.69 -9.13 -21.75
CA SER A 128 -18.30 -10.15 -22.62
C SER A 128 -17.84 -11.59 -22.30
N ILE A 129 -16.90 -11.77 -21.37
CA ILE A 129 -16.49 -13.10 -20.90
C ILE A 129 -17.55 -13.57 -19.91
N VAL A 130 -18.38 -14.50 -20.36
CA VAL A 130 -19.37 -15.16 -19.51
C VAL A 130 -18.75 -16.44 -18.97
N PRO A 131 -18.65 -16.62 -17.65
CA PRO A 131 -18.14 -17.86 -17.08
C PRO A 131 -19.09 -19.02 -17.33
N ASP A 132 -18.51 -20.16 -17.73
CA ASP A 132 -19.21 -21.41 -17.97
C ASP A 132 -18.28 -22.61 -17.70
N ALA A 133 -18.68 -23.81 -18.09
CA ALA A 133 -17.86 -25.01 -17.94
C ALA A 133 -16.53 -24.96 -18.72
N THR A 134 -16.41 -24.06 -19.72
CA THR A 134 -15.26 -23.94 -20.61
C THR A 134 -14.42 -22.68 -20.32
N THR A 135 -14.95 -21.76 -19.56
CA THR A 135 -14.27 -20.50 -19.19
C THR A 135 -14.48 -20.23 -17.72
N LYS A 136 -13.42 -20.40 -16.94
CA LYS A 136 -13.39 -20.17 -15.49
C LYS A 136 -12.14 -19.42 -15.14
N LEU A 137 -12.22 -18.55 -14.15
CA LEU A 137 -11.07 -17.93 -13.50
C LEU A 137 -11.44 -17.67 -12.05
N ALA A 138 -10.59 -18.11 -11.14
CA ALA A 138 -10.68 -17.78 -9.74
C ALA A 138 -9.30 -17.45 -9.17
N LEU A 139 -9.25 -16.39 -8.38
CA LEU A 139 -8.08 -15.98 -7.60
C LEU A 139 -8.22 -16.51 -6.18
N ALA A 140 -7.11 -16.95 -5.59
CA ALA A 140 -7.06 -17.21 -4.17
C ALA A 140 -7.18 -15.89 -3.41
N CYS A 141 -7.86 -15.94 -2.28
CA CYS A 141 -8.11 -14.80 -1.40
C CYS A 141 -8.08 -15.24 0.06
N ASP A 142 -7.88 -14.29 0.95
CA ASP A 142 -7.92 -14.47 2.40
C ASP A 142 -9.13 -13.71 2.97
N ALA A 143 -9.94 -14.38 3.77
CA ALA A 143 -11.08 -13.76 4.45
C ALA A 143 -10.74 -13.27 5.87
N TYR A 144 -9.59 -13.65 6.41
CA TYR A 144 -9.25 -13.45 7.82
C TYR A 144 -7.89 -12.78 8.02
N ARG A 145 -7.65 -11.65 7.37
CA ARG A 145 -6.44 -10.89 7.67
C ARG A 145 -6.38 -10.50 9.14
N ALA A 146 -5.18 -10.58 9.72
CA ALA A 146 -4.96 -10.27 11.14
C ALA A 146 -5.33 -8.82 11.51
N ASP A 147 -5.19 -7.88 10.57
CA ASP A 147 -5.57 -6.47 10.72
C ASP A 147 -7.07 -6.22 10.56
N LYS A 148 -7.84 -7.22 10.10
CA LYS A 148 -9.27 -7.17 9.84
C LYS A 148 -9.72 -6.01 8.94
N VAL A 149 -8.83 -5.50 8.10
CA VAL A 149 -9.13 -4.45 7.13
C VAL A 149 -9.32 -5.09 5.77
N ALA A 150 -10.54 -5.08 5.26
CA ALA A 150 -10.82 -5.53 3.91
C ALA A 150 -10.18 -4.60 2.89
N SER A 151 -9.48 -5.18 1.92
CA SER A 151 -8.78 -4.46 0.85
C SER A 151 -9.19 -4.92 -0.54
N ALA A 152 -10.06 -5.92 -0.63
CA ALA A 152 -10.56 -6.50 -1.87
C ALA A 152 -11.79 -5.76 -2.40
N TYR A 153 -11.75 -5.43 -3.67
CA TYR A 153 -12.81 -4.75 -4.40
C TYR A 153 -13.17 -5.52 -5.65
N VAL A 154 -14.44 -5.47 -6.03
CA VAL A 154 -14.91 -5.96 -7.32
C VAL A 154 -15.70 -4.87 -8.03
N ARG A 155 -15.67 -4.87 -9.35
CA ARG A 155 -16.48 -3.95 -10.15
C ARG A 155 -17.71 -4.66 -10.68
N ILE A 156 -18.87 -4.29 -10.15
CA ILE A 156 -20.15 -4.81 -10.60
C ILE A 156 -20.51 -4.14 -11.94
N HIS A 157 -20.71 -4.94 -12.99
CA HIS A 157 -21.16 -4.41 -14.28
C HIS A 157 -22.66 -4.15 -14.31
N ALA A 158 -23.12 -3.34 -15.28
CA ALA A 158 -24.48 -2.82 -15.32
C ALA A 158 -25.57 -3.92 -15.25
N ALA A 159 -25.38 -5.03 -15.97
CA ALA A 159 -26.33 -6.15 -15.94
C ALA A 159 -26.39 -6.81 -14.54
N GLY A 160 -25.23 -7.05 -13.90
CA GLY A 160 -25.16 -7.59 -12.56
C GLY A 160 -25.74 -6.65 -11.50
N ALA A 161 -25.51 -5.36 -11.66
CA ALA A 161 -26.04 -4.33 -10.76
C ALA A 161 -27.58 -4.32 -10.75
N ALA A 162 -28.22 -4.44 -11.88
CA ALA A 162 -29.68 -4.50 -11.99
C ALA A 162 -30.26 -5.71 -11.24
N GLU A 163 -29.63 -6.88 -11.32
CA GLU A 163 -30.06 -8.08 -10.61
C GLU A 163 -29.88 -7.96 -9.08
N LEU A 164 -28.82 -7.29 -8.64
CA LEU A 164 -28.51 -7.10 -7.22
C LEU A 164 -29.18 -5.87 -6.60
N ASN A 165 -29.93 -5.11 -7.37
CA ASN A 165 -30.51 -3.83 -6.99
C ASN A 165 -29.43 -2.83 -6.51
N LEU A 166 -28.31 -2.79 -7.21
CA LEU A 166 -27.15 -1.91 -6.98
C LEU A 166 -26.99 -0.94 -8.15
N ASN A 167 -26.13 0.04 -7.97
CA ASN A 167 -25.57 0.80 -9.09
C ASN A 167 -24.35 0.04 -9.65
N GLY A 168 -24.07 0.16 -10.95
CA GLY A 168 -22.82 -0.32 -11.51
C GLY A 168 -21.64 0.42 -10.89
N GLY A 169 -20.51 -0.26 -10.68
CA GLY A 169 -19.32 0.38 -10.14
C GLY A 169 -18.52 -0.51 -9.17
N TRP A 170 -17.62 0.12 -8.42
CA TRP A 170 -16.74 -0.54 -7.47
C TRP A 170 -17.41 -0.73 -6.10
N TYR A 171 -17.25 -1.92 -5.55
CA TYR A 171 -17.72 -2.30 -4.22
C TYR A 171 -16.61 -3.02 -3.46
N CYS A 172 -16.41 -2.66 -2.21
CA CYS A 172 -15.64 -3.49 -1.29
C CYS A 172 -16.37 -4.82 -1.08
N VAL A 173 -15.66 -5.92 -1.10
CA VAL A 173 -16.27 -7.26 -1.02
C VAL A 173 -17.17 -7.44 0.22
N PRO A 174 -16.80 -6.98 1.42
CA PRO A 174 -17.68 -7.01 2.59
C PRO A 174 -19.03 -6.31 2.43
N ASP A 175 -19.07 -5.27 1.60
CA ASP A 175 -20.28 -4.45 1.43
C ASP A 175 -21.27 -5.01 0.42
N LEU A 176 -20.93 -6.15 -0.21
CA LEU A 176 -21.82 -6.77 -1.18
C LEU A 176 -23.04 -7.42 -0.48
N PRO A 177 -24.26 -7.22 -1.05
CA PRO A 177 -25.48 -7.84 -0.51
C PRO A 177 -25.52 -9.35 -0.76
N TRP A 178 -26.62 -9.98 -0.34
CA TRP A 178 -26.91 -11.35 -0.77
C TRP A 178 -26.79 -11.49 -2.31
N PRO A 179 -26.19 -12.56 -2.87
CA PRO A 179 -25.78 -13.82 -2.22
C PRO A 179 -24.35 -13.79 -1.63
N PHE A 180 -23.71 -12.65 -1.49
CA PHE A 180 -22.31 -12.53 -1.08
C PHE A 180 -22.14 -12.36 0.45
N ASN A 181 -23.21 -12.25 1.20
CA ASN A 181 -23.20 -11.94 2.65
C ASN A 181 -23.16 -13.16 3.57
N GLU A 182 -23.03 -14.37 3.03
CA GLU A 182 -23.04 -15.60 3.84
C GLU A 182 -21.69 -15.93 4.49
N ILE A 183 -20.64 -15.19 4.13
CA ILE A 183 -19.27 -15.43 4.59
C ILE A 183 -18.83 -14.24 5.44
N ASP A 184 -18.13 -14.50 6.56
CA ASP A 184 -17.43 -13.44 7.28
C ASP A 184 -16.33 -12.88 6.35
N LYS A 185 -16.49 -11.63 5.93
CA LYS A 185 -15.65 -10.94 4.97
C LYS A 185 -14.83 -9.81 5.61
N THR A 186 -14.87 -9.71 6.94
CA THR A 186 -14.03 -8.73 7.65
C THR A 186 -12.56 -9.07 7.45
N GLY A 187 -11.84 -8.29 6.70
CA GLY A 187 -10.44 -8.54 6.36
C GLY A 187 -10.22 -9.27 5.03
N PHE A 188 -11.24 -9.31 4.16
CA PHE A 188 -11.12 -9.96 2.86
C PHE A 188 -10.10 -9.27 1.95
N SER A 189 -9.19 -10.05 1.37
CA SER A 189 -8.17 -9.58 0.42
C SER A 189 -7.92 -10.61 -0.67
N PHE A 190 -7.64 -10.15 -1.90
CA PHE A 190 -7.11 -11.01 -2.94
C PHE A 190 -5.60 -11.21 -2.74
N TYR A 191 -5.08 -12.39 -3.11
CA TYR A 191 -3.65 -12.57 -3.25
C TYR A 191 -3.17 -11.89 -4.55
N LEU A 192 -3.27 -10.57 -4.55
CA LEU A 192 -2.87 -9.69 -5.63
C LEU A 192 -1.82 -8.74 -5.07
N SER A 193 -0.58 -8.81 -5.55
CA SER A 193 0.55 -8.11 -4.94
C SER A 193 1.40 -7.38 -5.99
N PRO A 194 1.62 -6.06 -5.84
CA PRO A 194 2.49 -5.31 -6.74
C PRO A 194 3.98 -5.59 -6.43
N GLU A 195 4.78 -5.72 -7.46
CA GLU A 195 6.23 -5.64 -7.34
C GLU A 195 6.63 -4.16 -7.42
N MET A 196 7.06 -3.59 -6.29
CA MET A 196 7.30 -2.16 -6.16
C MET A 196 8.76 -1.83 -5.86
N THR A 197 9.23 -0.74 -6.46
CA THR A 197 10.43 -0.03 -6.03
C THR A 197 10.01 1.28 -5.38
N PHE A 198 10.30 1.42 -4.09
CA PHE A 198 10.06 2.67 -3.38
C PHE A 198 11.09 3.71 -3.82
N HIS A 199 10.63 4.86 -4.22
CA HIS A 199 11.47 6.03 -4.36
C HIS A 199 11.57 6.66 -2.98
N GLN A 200 12.80 7.00 -2.57
CA GLN A 200 12.95 7.81 -1.37
C GLN A 200 12.01 9.01 -1.55
N VAL A 201 11.02 9.10 -0.69
CA VAL A 201 10.39 10.37 -0.45
C VAL A 201 11.55 11.31 -0.22
N LYS A 202 11.61 12.40 -0.98
CA LYS A 202 12.49 13.52 -0.61
C LYS A 202 12.08 13.87 0.82
N GLY A 203 12.87 13.25 1.71
CA GLY A 203 12.77 13.24 3.16
C GLY A 203 11.48 13.83 3.68
N THR A 204 11.02 13.26 4.68
CA THR A 204 11.43 13.86 5.95
C THR A 204 12.96 13.90 5.97
N SER A 205 13.61 14.52 4.98
CA SER A 205 14.80 15.26 5.31
C SER A 205 14.28 16.09 6.47
N ILE A 206 14.71 15.81 7.70
CA ILE A 206 14.99 16.89 8.64
C ILE A 206 15.25 18.04 7.72
N ASN A 207 14.23 18.96 7.56
CA ASN A 207 14.34 20.07 6.63
C ASN A 207 15.75 20.54 6.85
N LYS A 208 16.63 20.37 5.81
CA LYS A 208 17.96 20.89 5.90
C LYS A 208 17.69 22.36 6.11
N VAL A 209 17.59 22.72 7.39
CA VAL A 209 17.41 24.11 7.81
C VAL A 209 18.50 24.75 7.02
N GLU A 210 18.14 25.72 6.17
CA GLU A 210 19.09 26.44 5.34
C GLU A 210 20.34 26.60 6.17
N ASP A 211 21.45 26.05 5.74
CA ASP A 211 22.66 25.69 6.50
C ASP A 211 23.27 26.85 7.31
N ASN A 212 22.59 27.98 7.40
CA ASN A 212 23.06 29.21 8.00
C ASN A 212 22.44 29.59 9.36
N LYS A 213 21.45 28.83 9.88
CA LYS A 213 20.75 29.26 11.10
C LYS A 213 21.11 28.50 12.38
N ILE A 214 21.50 27.23 12.30
CA ILE A 214 21.89 26.46 13.49
C ILE A 214 23.19 25.69 13.26
N SER A 215 24.13 25.84 14.15
CA SER A 215 25.32 25.01 14.22
C SER A 215 25.54 24.49 15.63
N VAL A 216 26.05 23.26 15.73
CA VAL A 216 26.42 22.63 17.00
C VAL A 216 27.90 22.24 16.92
N TYR A 217 28.67 22.64 17.91
CA TYR A 217 30.09 22.31 17.97
C TYR A 217 30.61 22.24 19.41
N PRO A 218 31.53 21.30 19.71
CA PRO A 218 31.87 20.18 18.85
C PRO A 218 30.73 19.17 18.74
N THR A 219 30.63 18.46 17.62
CA THR A 219 29.63 17.38 17.43
C THR A 219 30.04 16.08 18.13
N VAL A 220 31.30 15.96 18.50
CA VAL A 220 31.84 14.95 19.43
C VAL A 220 32.38 15.69 20.63
N PHE A 221 31.84 15.42 21.81
CA PHE A 221 32.17 16.20 23.01
C PHE A 221 32.48 15.27 24.21
N HIS A 222 33.18 15.83 25.20
CA HIS A 222 33.48 15.18 26.48
C HIS A 222 32.71 15.77 27.64
N SER A 223 32.61 17.10 27.71
CA SER A 223 31.90 17.81 28.78
C SER A 223 30.80 18.70 28.25
N ASP A 224 31.07 19.50 27.25
CA ASP A 224 30.18 20.55 26.79
C ASP A 224 30.14 20.64 25.28
N PHE A 225 29.04 21.17 24.74
CA PHE A 225 28.92 21.60 23.36
C PHE A 225 28.12 22.89 23.25
N ASN A 226 28.30 23.62 22.18
CA ASN A 226 27.63 24.90 21.94
C ASN A 226 26.63 24.74 20.79
N ILE A 227 25.48 25.37 20.98
CA ILE A 227 24.42 25.53 19.97
C ILE A 227 24.39 27.00 19.59
N LYS A 228 24.63 27.28 18.29
CA LYS A 228 24.50 28.62 17.72
C LYS A 228 23.27 28.67 16.81
N THR A 229 22.34 29.57 17.02
CA THR A 229 21.04 29.64 16.35
C THR A 229 20.89 30.85 15.44
N GLY A 230 21.82 31.70 15.25
CA GLY A 230 21.77 32.80 14.29
C GLY A 230 20.74 33.91 14.56
N ASP A 231 19.85 33.78 15.53
CA ASP A 231 18.87 34.77 15.94
C ASP A 231 18.59 34.76 17.46
N ASN A 232 17.93 35.79 17.94
CA ASN A 232 17.54 35.95 19.35
C ASN A 232 16.04 35.75 19.58
N THR A 233 15.37 34.99 18.76
CA THR A 233 13.95 34.62 18.95
C THR A 233 13.78 33.56 20.04
N SER A 234 12.59 33.46 20.62
CA SER A 234 12.28 32.40 21.60
C SER A 234 12.35 31.03 20.97
N LYS A 235 13.06 30.11 21.59
CA LYS A 235 13.23 28.73 21.12
C LYS A 235 13.30 27.76 22.28
N LEU A 236 12.77 26.57 22.06
CA LEU A 236 12.85 25.42 22.96
C LEU A 236 13.95 24.47 22.47
N ILE A 237 14.91 24.20 23.34
CA ILE A 237 16.00 23.24 23.08
C ILE A 237 15.75 22.01 23.92
N ARG A 238 15.70 20.84 23.29
CA ARG A 238 15.64 19.54 23.95
C ARG A 238 16.77 18.66 23.48
N VAL A 239 17.35 17.90 24.40
CA VAL A 239 18.33 16.87 24.08
C VAL A 239 17.81 15.53 24.56
N PHE A 240 17.84 14.55 23.68
CA PHE A 240 17.38 13.18 23.95
C PHE A 240 18.56 12.22 23.91
N ASN A 241 18.56 11.24 24.80
CA ASN A 241 19.48 10.10 24.73
C ASN A 241 18.97 9.06 23.69
N ALA A 242 19.74 7.98 23.50
CA ALA A 242 19.40 6.92 22.55
C ALA A 242 18.08 6.19 22.88
N ASN A 243 17.60 6.25 24.12
CA ASN A 243 16.33 5.67 24.55
C ASN A 243 15.15 6.64 24.37
N GLY A 244 15.38 7.83 23.79
CA GLY A 244 14.34 8.85 23.60
C GLY A 244 14.00 9.65 24.87
N GLN A 245 14.74 9.48 25.97
CA GLN A 245 14.52 10.23 27.19
C GLN A 245 15.13 11.62 27.07
N THR A 246 14.41 12.67 27.52
CA THR A 246 14.92 14.02 27.58
C THR A 246 15.95 14.14 28.70
N VAL A 247 17.18 14.51 28.35
CA VAL A 247 18.30 14.72 29.31
C VAL A 247 18.61 16.20 29.54
N TYR A 248 18.11 17.07 28.66
CA TYR A 248 18.22 18.53 28.79
C TYR A 248 17.03 19.21 28.12
N GLU A 249 16.51 20.27 28.76
CA GLU A 249 15.47 21.13 28.22
C GLU A 249 15.69 22.57 28.67
N LYS A 250 15.63 23.50 27.74
CA LYS A 250 15.72 24.96 28.03
C LYS A 250 14.93 25.76 27.01
N THR A 251 14.09 26.67 27.47
CA THR A 251 13.52 27.74 26.63
C THR A 251 14.40 28.97 26.76
N THR A 252 14.83 29.57 25.65
CA THR A 252 15.76 30.73 25.66
C THR A 252 15.63 31.54 24.37
N ASN A 253 16.05 32.83 24.49
CA ASN A 253 16.20 33.74 23.35
C ASN A 253 17.67 33.92 22.94
N GLU A 254 18.61 33.30 23.64
CA GLU A 254 20.03 33.42 23.36
C GLU A 254 20.39 32.83 22.01
N ALA A 255 21.24 33.49 21.22
CA ALA A 255 21.75 32.99 19.95
C ALA A 255 22.86 31.97 20.14
N ASN A 256 23.56 31.95 21.27
CA ASN A 256 24.62 31.00 21.61
C ASN A 256 24.33 30.38 22.97
N ILE A 257 24.19 29.05 22.97
CA ILE A 257 23.81 28.28 24.16
C ILE A 257 24.88 27.22 24.40
N THR A 258 25.48 27.21 25.60
CA THR A 258 26.35 26.12 26.04
C THR A 258 25.53 25.09 26.79
N VAL A 259 25.66 23.83 26.42
CA VAL A 259 25.00 22.70 27.07
C VAL A 259 26.08 21.84 27.73
N THR A 260 25.97 21.68 29.05
CA THR A 260 26.86 20.82 29.82
C THR A 260 26.31 19.41 29.90
N GLY A 261 27.04 18.45 29.31
CA GLY A 261 26.75 17.04 29.34
C GLY A 261 27.82 16.19 30.03
N ALA A 262 28.61 16.81 30.94
CA ALA A 262 29.73 16.15 31.62
C ALA A 262 29.31 14.83 32.34
N ASN A 263 28.12 14.82 32.93
CA ASN A 263 27.58 13.68 33.68
C ASN A 263 26.70 12.75 32.83
N TRP A 264 26.64 12.95 31.52
CA TRP A 264 25.87 12.08 30.64
C TRP A 264 26.68 10.83 30.30
N ALA A 265 25.98 9.73 30.06
CA ALA A 265 26.62 8.50 29.61
C ALA A 265 27.23 8.68 28.19
N GLU A 266 28.27 7.94 27.89
CA GLU A 266 28.80 7.88 26.53
C GLU A 266 27.73 7.35 25.57
N GLY A 267 27.66 7.94 24.37
CA GLY A 267 26.66 7.52 23.38
C GLY A 267 26.20 8.64 22.45
N ILE A 268 25.13 8.33 21.71
CA ILE A 268 24.50 9.23 20.73
C ILE A 268 23.40 10.04 21.44
N TYR A 269 23.38 11.33 21.16
CA TYR A 269 22.33 12.25 21.60
C TYR A 269 21.74 13.02 20.42
N LEU A 270 20.44 13.26 20.46
CA LEU A 270 19.72 14.04 19.48
C LEU A 270 19.28 15.36 20.10
N ILE A 271 19.77 16.44 19.53
CA ILE A 271 19.37 17.80 19.89
C ILE A 271 18.20 18.21 18.99
N ARG A 272 17.11 18.69 19.58
CA ARG A 272 15.99 19.30 18.88
C ARG A 272 15.86 20.76 19.30
N VAL A 273 15.88 21.67 18.32
CA VAL A 273 15.63 23.09 18.51
C VAL A 273 14.34 23.44 17.79
N GLY A 274 13.35 23.95 18.52
CA GLY A 274 12.04 24.33 17.98
C GLY A 274 11.68 25.75 18.38
N GLY A 275 11.12 26.53 17.46
CA GLY A 275 10.64 27.92 17.65
C GLY A 275 9.89 28.37 16.41
N ASP A 276 9.32 29.58 16.44
CA ASP A 276 8.48 30.12 15.35
C ASP A 276 9.21 30.19 14.01
N SER A 277 10.52 30.41 14.02
CA SER A 277 11.35 30.57 12.81
C SER A 277 12.40 29.46 12.65
N ILE A 278 12.47 28.52 13.60
CA ILE A 278 13.53 27.51 13.65
C ILE A 278 12.94 26.15 14.05
N ASN A 279 13.25 25.11 13.26
CA ASN A 279 12.97 23.72 13.63
C ASN A 279 14.08 22.84 13.09
N ALA A 280 14.95 22.35 13.96
CA ALA A 280 16.09 21.53 13.57
C ALA A 280 16.35 20.38 14.54
N SER A 281 16.95 19.32 14.00
CA SER A 281 17.45 18.18 14.78
C SER A 281 18.89 17.89 14.40
N ILE A 282 19.78 17.79 15.37
CA ILE A 282 21.22 17.61 15.15
C ILE A 282 21.72 16.49 16.06
N LYS A 283 22.52 15.58 15.50
CA LYS A 283 23.14 14.48 16.25
C LYS A 283 24.49 14.93 16.81
N VAL A 284 24.75 14.62 18.09
CA VAL A 284 26.04 14.74 18.75
C VAL A 284 26.43 13.43 19.43
N ILE A 285 27.73 13.27 19.70
CA ILE A 285 28.30 12.06 20.30
C ILE A 285 29.07 12.45 21.56
N LYS A 286 28.70 11.87 22.71
CA LYS A 286 29.44 11.94 23.97
C LYS A 286 30.51 10.82 23.99
N LYS A 287 31.73 11.19 24.28
CA LYS A 287 32.88 10.30 24.52
C LYS A 287 33.37 10.45 25.95
#